data_081684f6c6a3ccdf9d81ca8615bd95b9
#
_entry.id   081684f6c6a3ccdf9d81ca8615bd95b9
#
_cell.length_a   1.000
_cell.length_b   1.000
_cell.length_c   1.000
_cell.angle_alpha   90.00
_cell.angle_beta   90.00
_cell.angle_gamma   90.00
#
_symmetry.space_group_name_H-M   'P 1'
#
loop_
_entity.id
_entity.type
_entity.pdbx_description
1 polymer ?
#
loop_
_entity_poly.entity_id
_entity_poly.type
_entity_poly.pdbx_seq_one_letter_code
_entity_poly.pdbx_strand_id
1 'polypeptide(L)'
;MAMDRPASPRPSGTGSASAHALLRGLLKTLPEAQRDELDGLARLRDIAEGTALVREGERYRTVGYILSGALGMQKTLPDGRLHVIGLLVQHDMFGRLFDGPSGFDLVALAPAHLLEFDRDAFESFVARHPEAQQLLLTRILDEIDTAREWLLLMSGHKVVERVAAFLLILFRRALRQPGQAGDRRVRIALPVRRVDLAHYLGTRPESLSRALHDLQRAGAIHLVDPNTFEVIGLRALVDAAGSDLLLSGAGGEPRVAGPGGG
;
A
#
# COMPACT_ATOMS: atom_id res chain seq x y z
N MET A 1 -47.17 -8.05 -3.49
CA MET A 1 -46.49 -7.40 -4.63
C MET A 1 -45.01 -7.35 -4.29
N ALA A 2 -44.26 -8.36 -4.73
CA ALA A 2 -42.86 -8.54 -4.40
C ALA A 2 -42.03 -7.66 -5.36
N MET A 3 -41.27 -6.71 -4.80
CA MET A 3 -40.32 -5.90 -5.57
C MET A 3 -39.08 -6.76 -5.91
N ASP A 4 -38.94 -6.96 -7.20
CA ASP A 4 -37.80 -7.63 -7.84
C ASP A 4 -36.53 -6.76 -7.61
N ARG A 5 -35.52 -7.32 -6.93
CA ARG A 5 -34.23 -6.69 -6.76
C ARG A 5 -33.43 -6.92 -8.05
N PRO A 6 -32.90 -5.88 -8.70
CA PRO A 6 -32.05 -6.09 -9.86
C PRO A 6 -30.77 -6.84 -9.48
N ALA A 7 -30.48 -7.89 -10.22
CA ALA A 7 -29.25 -8.67 -10.11
C ALA A 7 -28.03 -7.77 -10.39
N SER A 8 -27.04 -7.82 -9.49
CA SER A 8 -25.74 -7.15 -9.65
C SER A 8 -25.05 -7.66 -10.92
N PRO A 9 -24.44 -6.78 -11.74
CA PRO A 9 -23.73 -7.18 -12.95
C PRO A 9 -22.53 -8.09 -12.59
N ARG A 10 -22.39 -9.19 -13.34
CA ARG A 10 -21.22 -10.08 -13.23
C ARG A 10 -19.96 -9.29 -13.65
N PRO A 11 -18.83 -9.43 -12.93
CA PRO A 11 -17.59 -8.71 -13.26
C PRO A 11 -17.09 -9.15 -14.65
N SER A 12 -16.66 -8.17 -15.43
CA SER A 12 -16.01 -8.36 -16.73
C SER A 12 -14.71 -9.16 -16.57
N GLY A 13 -14.46 -10.15 -17.42
CA GLY A 13 -13.40 -11.15 -17.30
C GLY A 13 -11.94 -10.65 -17.22
N THR A 14 -11.68 -9.35 -17.44
CA THR A 14 -10.35 -8.74 -17.28
C THR A 14 -9.94 -8.55 -15.81
N GLY A 15 -10.87 -8.30 -14.90
CA GLY A 15 -10.60 -8.16 -13.47
C GLY A 15 -10.17 -9.48 -12.81
N SER A 16 -10.78 -10.58 -13.22
CA SER A 16 -10.46 -11.93 -12.70
C SER A 16 -9.02 -12.34 -13.06
N ALA A 17 -8.60 -12.18 -14.30
CA ALA A 17 -7.24 -12.54 -14.74
C ALA A 17 -6.15 -11.72 -14.01
N SER A 18 -6.41 -10.43 -13.76
CA SER A 18 -5.49 -9.55 -13.02
C SER A 18 -5.40 -9.94 -11.54
N ALA A 19 -6.51 -10.30 -10.91
CA ALA A 19 -6.55 -10.78 -9.53
C ALA A 19 -5.78 -12.09 -9.35
N HIS A 20 -5.99 -13.05 -10.25
CA HIS A 20 -5.27 -14.32 -10.25
C HIS A 20 -3.77 -14.14 -10.48
N ALA A 21 -3.37 -13.21 -11.36
CA ALA A 21 -1.96 -12.90 -11.58
C ALA A 21 -1.31 -12.29 -10.33
N LEU A 22 -2.05 -11.43 -9.62
CA LEU A 22 -1.58 -10.78 -8.40
C LEU A 22 -1.48 -11.77 -7.25
N LEU A 23 -2.48 -12.62 -7.03
CA LEU A 23 -2.43 -13.70 -6.05
C LEU A 23 -1.24 -14.62 -6.31
N ARG A 24 -1.03 -15.05 -7.55
CA ARG A 24 0.14 -15.87 -7.91
C ARG A 24 1.46 -15.16 -7.63
N GLY A 25 1.53 -13.86 -7.82
CA GLY A 25 2.71 -13.04 -7.51
C GLY A 25 2.97 -12.89 -6.02
N LEU A 26 1.95 -12.54 -5.27
CA LEU A 26 2.03 -12.31 -3.81
C LEU A 26 2.21 -13.62 -3.04
N LEU A 27 1.60 -14.70 -3.52
CA LEU A 27 1.53 -16.00 -2.84
C LEU A 27 2.39 -17.06 -3.55
N LYS A 28 3.34 -16.64 -4.38
CA LYS A 28 4.23 -17.55 -5.15
C LYS A 28 5.00 -18.56 -4.28
N THR A 29 5.16 -18.26 -3.00
CA THR A 29 5.82 -19.13 -2.03
C THR A 29 4.90 -20.26 -1.54
N LEU A 30 3.57 -20.16 -1.74
CA LEU A 30 2.64 -21.23 -1.39
C LEU A 30 2.64 -22.31 -2.48
N PRO A 31 2.43 -23.59 -2.10
CA PRO A 31 2.14 -24.69 -3.03
C PRO A 31 0.94 -24.37 -3.93
N GLU A 32 0.94 -24.92 -5.15
CA GLU A 32 -0.11 -24.66 -6.16
C GLU A 32 -1.51 -24.99 -5.65
N ALA A 33 -1.68 -26.15 -5.02
CA ALA A 33 -2.97 -26.57 -4.45
C ALA A 33 -3.51 -25.58 -3.40
N GLN A 34 -2.64 -24.99 -2.57
CA GLN A 34 -3.04 -23.99 -1.59
C GLN A 34 -3.42 -22.65 -2.25
N ARG A 35 -2.74 -22.30 -3.36
CA ARG A 35 -3.10 -21.11 -4.13
C ARG A 35 -4.47 -21.26 -4.80
N ASP A 36 -4.75 -22.44 -5.37
CA ASP A 36 -6.04 -22.74 -6.01
C ASP A 36 -7.18 -22.75 -4.98
N GLU A 37 -6.94 -23.29 -3.78
CA GLU A 37 -7.91 -23.24 -2.68
C GLU A 37 -8.21 -21.79 -2.29
N LEU A 38 -7.17 -20.96 -2.11
CA LEU A 38 -7.33 -19.55 -1.74
C LEU A 38 -8.01 -18.75 -2.85
N ASP A 39 -7.72 -19.04 -4.11
CA ASP A 39 -8.37 -18.46 -5.28
C ASP A 39 -9.88 -18.73 -5.29
N GLY A 40 -10.29 -19.94 -4.89
CA GLY A 40 -11.69 -20.30 -4.74
C GLY A 40 -12.44 -19.55 -3.63
N LEU A 41 -11.72 -19.02 -2.63
CA LEU A 41 -12.27 -18.20 -1.55
C LEU A 41 -12.33 -16.71 -1.91
N ALA A 42 -11.59 -16.30 -2.95
CA ALA A 42 -11.40 -14.90 -3.32
C ALA A 42 -12.64 -14.31 -4.00
N ARG A 43 -12.92 -13.04 -3.70
CA ARG A 43 -13.96 -12.24 -4.35
C ARG A 43 -13.40 -10.90 -4.76
N LEU A 44 -13.76 -10.44 -5.96
CA LEU A 44 -13.46 -9.10 -6.42
C LEU A 44 -14.55 -8.13 -5.98
N ARG A 45 -14.14 -6.98 -5.45
CA ARG A 45 -15.05 -5.92 -5.05
C ARG A 45 -14.54 -4.56 -5.49
N ASP A 46 -15.43 -3.82 -6.15
CA ASP A 46 -15.20 -2.41 -6.49
C ASP A 46 -15.84 -1.53 -5.43
N ILE A 47 -15.10 -0.56 -4.94
CA ILE A 47 -15.60 0.41 -3.97
C ILE A 47 -15.37 1.83 -4.44
N ALA A 48 -16.34 2.69 -4.17
CA ALA A 48 -16.26 4.11 -4.48
C ALA A 48 -15.45 4.86 -3.41
N GLU A 49 -14.86 6.00 -3.80
CA GLU A 49 -14.26 6.95 -2.86
C GLU A 49 -15.24 7.30 -1.74
N GLY A 50 -14.75 7.43 -0.51
CA GLY A 50 -15.54 7.72 0.69
C GLY A 50 -16.26 6.51 1.30
N THR A 51 -16.19 5.32 0.66
CA THR A 51 -16.80 4.11 1.23
C THR A 51 -15.99 3.63 2.44
N ALA A 52 -16.65 3.47 3.59
CA ALA A 52 -16.06 2.83 4.75
C ALA A 52 -16.18 1.30 4.64
N LEU A 53 -15.05 0.59 4.78
CA LEU A 53 -15.00 -0.86 4.83
C LEU A 53 -15.30 -1.37 6.24
N VAL A 54 -14.83 -0.62 7.24
CA VAL A 54 -15.07 -0.85 8.66
C VAL A 54 -15.03 0.47 9.39
N ARG A 55 -15.84 0.64 10.44
CA ARG A 55 -15.80 1.77 11.36
C ARG A 55 -15.02 1.43 12.62
N GLU A 56 -14.48 2.45 13.28
CA GLU A 56 -13.87 2.30 14.60
C GLU A 56 -14.85 1.59 15.56
N GLY A 57 -14.38 0.58 16.28
CA GLY A 57 -15.19 -0.26 17.16
C GLY A 57 -15.90 -1.44 16.48
N GLU A 58 -16.04 -1.45 15.16
CA GLU A 58 -16.61 -2.57 14.43
C GLU A 58 -15.59 -3.70 14.20
N ARG A 59 -16.09 -4.90 13.92
CA ARG A 59 -15.25 -6.07 13.56
C ARG A 59 -15.17 -6.21 12.06
N TYR A 60 -13.98 -6.54 11.56
CA TYR A 60 -13.80 -6.88 10.16
C TYR A 60 -14.55 -8.17 9.82
N ARG A 61 -15.29 -8.14 8.72
CA ARG A 61 -15.93 -9.33 8.13
C ARG A 61 -15.12 -9.91 6.98
N THR A 62 -14.32 -9.06 6.37
CA THR A 62 -13.46 -9.43 5.24
C THR A 62 -12.03 -8.99 5.50
N VAL A 63 -11.09 -9.72 4.92
CA VAL A 63 -9.68 -9.39 4.80
C VAL A 63 -9.28 -9.49 3.34
N GLY A 64 -8.19 -8.87 2.94
CA GLY A 64 -7.82 -8.98 1.53
C GLY A 64 -6.67 -8.10 1.11
N TYR A 65 -6.56 -7.88 -0.20
CA TYR A 65 -5.51 -7.09 -0.83
C TYR A 65 -6.08 -6.00 -1.72
N ILE A 66 -5.38 -4.88 -1.79
CA ILE A 66 -5.70 -3.78 -2.69
C ILE A 66 -5.09 -4.09 -4.07
N LEU A 67 -5.94 -4.24 -5.09
CA LEU A 67 -5.50 -4.44 -6.48
C LEU A 67 -5.18 -3.11 -7.17
N SER A 68 -5.97 -2.07 -6.86
CA SER A 68 -5.70 -0.68 -7.26
C SER A 68 -6.49 0.29 -6.38
N GLY A 69 -6.12 1.56 -6.38
CA GLY A 69 -6.71 2.57 -5.51
C GLY A 69 -5.96 2.74 -4.21
N ALA A 70 -6.59 3.34 -3.21
CA ALA A 70 -6.01 3.60 -1.90
C ALA A 70 -7.06 3.59 -0.79
N LEU A 71 -6.69 3.04 0.37
CA LEU A 71 -7.48 3.08 1.60
C LEU A 71 -6.74 3.89 2.66
N GLY A 72 -7.47 4.67 3.44
CA GLY A 72 -6.95 5.42 4.58
C GLY A 72 -7.45 4.84 5.89
N MET A 73 -6.53 4.61 6.81
CA MET A 73 -6.85 4.38 8.22
C MET A 73 -7.09 5.77 8.84
N GLN A 74 -8.32 6.05 9.23
CA GLN A 74 -8.72 7.37 9.73
C GLN A 74 -9.12 7.30 11.19
N LYS A 75 -8.73 8.31 11.96
CA LYS A 75 -9.10 8.48 13.35
C LYS A 75 -9.66 9.89 13.56
N THR A 76 -10.86 9.96 14.10
CA THR A 76 -11.42 11.23 14.54
C THR A 76 -11.04 11.47 16.01
N LEU A 77 -10.32 12.56 16.26
CA LEU A 77 -9.95 12.95 17.62
C LEU A 77 -11.15 13.56 18.37
N PRO A 78 -11.10 13.63 19.72
CA PRO A 78 -12.18 14.24 20.52
C PRO A 78 -12.52 15.69 20.16
N ASP A 79 -11.57 16.42 19.56
CA ASP A 79 -11.77 17.80 19.08
C ASP A 79 -12.41 17.87 17.66
N GLY A 80 -12.82 16.73 17.11
CA GLY A 80 -13.46 16.62 15.79
C GLY A 80 -12.49 16.59 14.61
N ARG A 81 -11.17 16.71 14.82
CA ARG A 81 -10.19 16.64 13.73
C ARG A 81 -10.01 15.21 13.23
N LEU A 82 -10.06 15.06 11.91
CA LEU A 82 -9.79 13.81 11.24
C LEU A 82 -8.29 13.67 10.97
N HIS A 83 -7.70 12.56 11.40
CA HIS A 83 -6.31 12.21 11.11
C HIS A 83 -6.26 10.95 10.24
N VAL A 84 -5.43 10.97 9.19
CA VAL A 84 -5.06 9.80 8.43
C VAL A 84 -3.81 9.21 9.10
N ILE A 85 -3.99 8.12 9.84
CA ILE A 85 -2.93 7.47 10.63
C ILE A 85 -2.20 6.37 9.86
N GLY A 86 -2.75 5.95 8.72
CA GLY A 86 -2.15 4.97 7.83
C GLY A 86 -2.70 5.09 6.42
N LEU A 87 -1.87 4.80 5.45
CA LEU A 87 -2.22 4.77 4.02
C LEU A 87 -1.88 3.39 3.47
N LEU A 88 -2.90 2.70 2.99
CA LEU A 88 -2.77 1.44 2.29
C LEU A 88 -2.95 1.67 0.78
N VAL A 89 -2.05 1.12 0.00
CA VAL A 89 -2.01 1.26 -1.46
C VAL A 89 -1.97 -0.11 -2.14
N GLN A 90 -1.84 -0.13 -3.43
CA GLN A 90 -1.78 -1.37 -4.21
C GLN A 90 -0.80 -2.39 -3.61
N HIS A 91 -1.25 -3.64 -3.49
CA HIS A 91 -0.59 -4.80 -2.90
C HIS A 91 -0.53 -4.82 -1.36
N ASP A 92 -0.98 -3.79 -0.68
CA ASP A 92 -1.11 -3.84 0.78
C ASP A 92 -2.29 -4.75 1.17
N MET A 93 -2.12 -5.45 2.28
CA MET A 93 -3.20 -6.22 2.90
C MET A 93 -4.06 -5.28 3.74
N PHE A 94 -5.37 -5.48 3.71
CA PHE A 94 -6.30 -4.79 4.60
C PHE A 94 -7.11 -5.79 5.41
N GLY A 95 -7.66 -5.29 6.51
CA GLY A 95 -8.46 -6.08 7.43
C GLY A 95 -7.68 -6.52 8.66
N ARG A 96 -8.40 -7.14 9.58
CA ARG A 96 -7.84 -7.69 10.83
C ARG A 96 -8.22 -9.14 10.94
N LEU A 97 -7.24 -10.00 11.08
CA LEU A 97 -7.40 -11.40 11.44
C LEU A 97 -7.59 -11.53 12.94
N PHE A 98 -8.20 -12.61 13.34
CA PHE A 98 -8.54 -12.97 14.70
C PHE A 98 -9.50 -11.97 15.36
N ASP A 99 -9.86 -12.21 16.60
CA ASP A 99 -10.88 -11.40 17.25
C ASP A 99 -10.35 -10.02 17.66
N GLY A 100 -11.25 -9.04 17.63
CA GLY A 100 -11.01 -7.67 18.05
C GLY A 100 -11.69 -6.64 17.16
N PRO A 101 -12.10 -5.49 17.75
CA PRO A 101 -12.64 -4.37 16.99
C PRO A 101 -11.53 -3.61 16.24
N SER A 102 -11.94 -2.88 15.21
CA SER A 102 -11.05 -1.91 14.54
C SER A 102 -10.77 -0.74 15.47
N GLY A 103 -9.51 -0.31 15.56
CA GLY A 103 -9.12 0.90 16.30
C GLY A 103 -9.29 2.19 15.50
N PHE A 104 -9.77 2.12 14.25
CA PHE A 104 -9.89 3.24 13.30
C PHE A 104 -10.94 2.93 12.25
N ASP A 105 -11.39 3.96 11.54
CA ASP A 105 -12.17 3.80 10.31
C ASP A 105 -11.22 3.43 9.16
N LEU A 106 -11.58 2.43 8.35
CA LEU A 106 -10.90 2.13 7.09
C LEU A 106 -11.77 2.61 5.93
N VAL A 107 -11.32 3.63 5.23
CA VAL A 107 -12.12 4.36 4.23
C VAL A 107 -11.38 4.41 2.89
N ALA A 108 -12.09 4.23 1.78
CA ALA A 108 -11.52 4.42 0.45
C ALA A 108 -11.22 5.90 0.20
N LEU A 109 -9.95 6.25 0.00
CA LEU A 109 -9.49 7.61 -0.34
C LEU A 109 -9.56 7.90 -1.84
N ALA A 110 -9.73 6.86 -2.64
CA ALA A 110 -9.98 6.88 -4.08
C ALA A 110 -10.80 5.65 -4.46
N PRO A 111 -11.44 5.62 -5.65
CA PRO A 111 -12.03 4.39 -6.15
C PRO A 111 -11.02 3.25 -6.11
N ALA A 112 -11.40 2.10 -5.56
CA ALA A 112 -10.47 0.99 -5.37
C ALA A 112 -11.08 -0.33 -5.82
N HIS A 113 -10.21 -1.20 -6.35
CA HIS A 113 -10.50 -2.59 -6.65
C HIS A 113 -9.85 -3.46 -5.59
N LEU A 114 -10.61 -4.30 -4.94
CA LEU A 114 -10.18 -5.13 -3.83
C LEU A 114 -10.31 -6.62 -4.20
N LEU A 115 -9.37 -7.40 -3.70
CA LEU A 115 -9.48 -8.83 -3.61
C LEU A 115 -9.80 -9.17 -2.16
N GLU A 116 -11.03 -9.63 -1.92
CA GLU A 116 -11.55 -9.90 -0.58
C GLU A 116 -11.71 -11.40 -0.33
N PHE A 117 -11.50 -11.78 0.92
CA PHE A 117 -11.81 -13.08 1.48
C PHE A 117 -12.76 -12.88 2.66
N ASP A 118 -13.71 -13.78 2.83
CA ASP A 118 -14.41 -13.91 4.11
C ASP A 118 -13.39 -14.18 5.20
N ARG A 119 -13.44 -13.43 6.32
CA ARG A 119 -12.43 -13.51 7.38
C ARG A 119 -12.31 -14.90 7.96
N ASP A 120 -13.45 -15.51 8.31
CA ASP A 120 -13.49 -16.80 9.02
C ASP A 120 -13.00 -17.93 8.08
N ALA A 121 -13.33 -17.84 6.78
CA ALA A 121 -12.83 -18.76 5.77
C ALA A 121 -11.31 -18.62 5.57
N PHE A 122 -10.81 -17.38 5.53
CA PHE A 122 -9.37 -17.11 5.41
C PHE A 122 -8.60 -17.57 6.66
N GLU A 123 -9.12 -17.32 7.86
CA GLU A 123 -8.53 -17.81 9.11
C GLU A 123 -8.49 -19.34 9.14
N SER A 124 -9.57 -20.00 8.70
CA SER A 124 -9.63 -21.45 8.59
C SER A 124 -8.60 -21.99 7.58
N PHE A 125 -8.41 -21.30 6.45
CA PHE A 125 -7.36 -21.64 5.48
C PHE A 125 -5.98 -21.53 6.10
N VAL A 126 -5.65 -20.39 6.73
CA VAL A 126 -4.36 -20.17 7.39
C VAL A 126 -4.11 -21.21 8.49
N ALA A 127 -5.13 -21.55 9.28
CA ALA A 127 -5.00 -22.56 10.34
C ALA A 127 -4.65 -23.96 9.83
N ARG A 128 -5.06 -24.32 8.61
CA ARG A 128 -4.76 -25.62 8.00
C ARG A 128 -3.41 -25.69 7.29
N HIS A 129 -2.81 -24.56 6.93
CA HIS A 129 -1.62 -24.50 6.08
C HIS A 129 -0.45 -23.79 6.77
N PRO A 130 0.54 -24.53 7.31
CA PRO A 130 1.70 -23.92 7.99
C PRO A 130 2.49 -22.95 7.11
N GLU A 131 2.59 -23.19 5.81
CA GLU A 131 3.27 -22.31 4.86
C GLU A 131 2.54 -20.96 4.75
N ALA A 132 1.19 -20.97 4.77
CA ALA A 132 0.38 -19.77 4.80
C ALA A 132 0.55 -19.01 6.12
N GLN A 133 0.65 -19.71 7.25
CA GLN A 133 0.95 -19.08 8.55
C GLN A 133 2.30 -18.39 8.54
N GLN A 134 3.34 -19.05 8.03
CA GLN A 134 4.68 -18.48 7.93
C GLN A 134 4.70 -17.24 7.02
N LEU A 135 4.02 -17.31 5.88
CA LEU A 135 3.91 -16.18 4.96
C LEU A 135 3.19 -15.00 5.62
N LEU A 136 2.07 -15.25 6.30
CA LEU A 136 1.32 -14.22 7.02
C LEU A 136 2.17 -13.58 8.12
N LEU A 137 2.86 -14.39 8.93
CA LEU A 137 3.75 -13.88 9.98
C LEU A 137 4.85 -13.00 9.42
N THR A 138 5.49 -13.42 8.32
CA THR A 138 6.52 -12.62 7.64
C THR A 138 5.94 -11.28 7.19
N ARG A 139 4.72 -11.27 6.62
CA ARG A 139 4.06 -10.04 6.19
C ARG A 139 3.75 -9.10 7.35
N ILE A 140 3.31 -9.64 8.49
CA ILE A 140 3.06 -8.84 9.70
C ILE A 140 4.37 -8.22 10.23
N LEU A 141 5.47 -8.97 10.23
CA LEU A 141 6.78 -8.45 10.63
C LEU A 141 7.26 -7.34 9.69
N ASP A 142 7.12 -7.52 8.37
CA ASP A 142 7.45 -6.49 7.37
C ASP A 142 6.61 -5.21 7.58
N GLU A 143 5.32 -5.36 7.96
CA GLU A 143 4.44 -4.22 8.25
C GLU A 143 4.86 -3.49 9.53
N ILE A 144 5.25 -4.21 10.58
CA ILE A 144 5.77 -3.63 11.82
C ILE A 144 7.05 -2.84 11.54
N ASP A 145 7.97 -3.37 10.75
CA ASP A 145 9.21 -2.68 10.39
C ASP A 145 8.93 -1.42 9.57
N THR A 146 7.98 -1.49 8.62
CA THR A 146 7.52 -0.32 7.87
C THR A 146 6.90 0.75 8.80
N ALA A 147 6.09 0.33 9.78
CA ALA A 147 5.50 1.26 10.74
C ALA A 147 6.57 1.92 11.64
N ARG A 148 7.62 1.19 12.03
CA ARG A 148 8.77 1.75 12.77
C ARG A 148 9.55 2.77 11.93
N GLU A 149 9.84 2.45 10.66
CA GLU A 149 10.47 3.41 9.75
C GLU A 149 9.63 4.68 9.65
N TRP A 150 8.29 4.52 9.56
CA TRP A 150 7.37 5.65 9.50
C TRP A 150 7.41 6.52 10.76
N LEU A 151 7.47 5.94 11.95
CA LEU A 151 7.61 6.69 13.21
C LEU A 151 8.89 7.52 13.24
N LEU A 152 10.01 6.98 12.76
CA LEU A 152 11.26 7.72 12.64
C LEU A 152 11.11 8.92 11.70
N LEU A 153 10.43 8.75 10.56
CA LEU A 153 10.21 9.83 9.59
C LEU A 153 9.37 10.98 10.13
N MET A 154 8.41 10.67 11.01
CA MET A 154 7.52 11.69 11.58
C MET A 154 8.18 12.48 12.72
N SER A 155 9.27 11.96 13.32
CA SER A 155 9.94 12.58 14.46
C SER A 155 10.99 13.62 14.05
N GLY A 156 10.56 14.86 13.76
CA GLY A 156 11.46 16.02 13.71
C GLY A 156 12.03 16.41 12.34
N HIS A 157 11.66 15.73 11.26
CA HIS A 157 12.16 16.04 9.92
C HIS A 157 11.43 17.22 9.25
N LYS A 158 12.12 17.92 8.36
CA LYS A 158 11.50 18.91 7.48
C LYS A 158 10.47 18.27 6.56
N VAL A 159 9.49 19.06 6.08
CA VAL A 159 8.45 18.53 5.17
C VAL A 159 9.04 17.84 3.95
N VAL A 160 10.09 18.43 3.35
CA VAL A 160 10.75 17.86 2.17
C VAL A 160 11.39 16.51 2.47
N GLU A 161 11.99 16.34 3.66
CA GLU A 161 12.61 15.10 4.11
C GLU A 161 11.56 14.00 4.29
N ARG A 162 10.43 14.31 4.96
CA ARG A 162 9.31 13.37 5.11
C ARG A 162 8.72 12.93 3.77
N VAL A 163 8.54 13.89 2.85
CA VAL A 163 8.05 13.59 1.50
C VAL A 163 9.03 12.70 0.74
N ALA A 164 10.32 13.04 0.74
CA ALA A 164 11.35 12.26 0.08
C ALA A 164 11.43 10.82 0.62
N ALA A 165 11.39 10.68 1.93
CA ALA A 165 11.42 9.39 2.60
C ALA A 165 10.18 8.54 2.29
N PHE A 166 8.99 9.14 2.29
CA PHE A 166 7.76 8.47 1.87
C PHE A 166 7.87 7.97 0.42
N LEU A 167 8.34 8.80 -0.50
CA LEU A 167 8.54 8.40 -1.90
C LEU A 167 9.59 7.29 -2.03
N LEU A 168 10.63 7.30 -1.20
CA LEU A 168 11.66 6.26 -1.16
C LEU A 168 11.10 4.92 -0.68
N ILE A 169 10.24 4.92 0.36
CA ILE A 169 9.53 3.71 0.83
C ILE A 169 8.69 3.12 -0.30
N LEU A 170 7.90 3.94 -0.98
CA LEU A 170 7.08 3.48 -2.10
C LEU A 170 7.92 2.96 -3.26
N PHE A 171 9.03 3.62 -3.56
CA PHE A 171 9.98 3.17 -4.58
C PHE A 171 10.56 1.79 -4.25
N ARG A 172 11.01 1.58 -3.00
CA ARG A 172 11.51 0.28 -2.54
C ARG A 172 10.44 -0.81 -2.62
N ARG A 173 9.19 -0.49 -2.25
CA ARG A 173 8.06 -1.40 -2.39
C ARG A 173 7.79 -1.77 -3.85
N ALA A 174 7.82 -0.80 -4.76
CA ALA A 174 7.63 -1.03 -6.20
C ALA A 174 8.73 -1.94 -6.79
N LEU A 175 9.99 -1.78 -6.39
CA LEU A 175 11.10 -2.64 -6.84
C LEU A 175 10.99 -4.09 -6.38
N ARG A 176 10.31 -4.37 -5.26
CA ARG A 176 10.09 -5.75 -4.76
C ARG A 176 9.01 -6.48 -5.55
N GLN A 177 8.28 -5.81 -6.45
CA GLN A 177 7.20 -6.41 -7.22
C GLN A 177 7.72 -7.14 -8.47
N PRO A 178 7.16 -8.32 -8.80
CA PRO A 178 7.53 -9.03 -10.03
C PRO A 178 7.14 -8.21 -11.26
N GLY A 179 8.06 -8.04 -12.19
CA GLY A 179 7.82 -7.40 -13.49
C GLY A 179 8.38 -5.97 -13.64
N GLN A 180 8.86 -5.33 -12.58
CA GLN A 180 9.49 -4.00 -12.68
C GLN A 180 11.03 -4.02 -12.64
N ALA A 181 11.65 -5.18 -12.52
CA ALA A 181 13.10 -5.33 -12.35
C ALA A 181 13.96 -4.96 -13.57
N GLY A 182 13.40 -4.47 -14.67
CA GLY A 182 14.11 -4.17 -15.92
C GLY A 182 14.05 -2.70 -16.36
N ASP A 183 13.19 -1.88 -15.80
CA ASP A 183 13.03 -0.49 -16.25
C ASP A 183 13.83 0.46 -15.34
N ARG A 184 14.73 1.27 -15.95
CA ARG A 184 15.54 2.28 -15.23
C ARG A 184 14.70 3.40 -14.61
N ARG A 185 13.38 3.44 -14.89
CA ARG A 185 12.43 4.45 -14.40
C ARG A 185 11.22 3.79 -13.77
N VAL A 186 11.22 3.67 -12.45
CA VAL A 186 10.06 3.15 -11.73
C VAL A 186 9.03 4.27 -11.60
N ARG A 187 7.86 4.03 -12.21
CA ARG A 187 6.71 4.93 -12.12
C ARG A 187 5.83 4.52 -10.95
N ILE A 188 5.51 5.46 -10.08
CA ILE A 188 4.70 5.25 -8.89
C ILE A 188 3.48 6.15 -8.97
N ALA A 189 2.30 5.53 -9.00
CA ALA A 189 1.02 6.21 -8.91
C ALA A 189 0.51 6.20 -7.47
N LEU A 190 0.09 7.35 -6.98
CA LEU A 190 -0.59 7.53 -5.70
C LEU A 190 -1.99 8.05 -5.98
N PRO A 191 -2.99 7.17 -6.08
CA PRO A 191 -4.35 7.58 -6.39
C PRO A 191 -5.05 8.16 -5.14
N VAL A 192 -4.45 9.20 -4.55
CA VAL A 192 -5.00 9.91 -3.37
C VAL A 192 -4.96 11.40 -3.61
N ARG A 193 -5.94 12.12 -3.06
CA ARG A 193 -5.96 13.57 -3.16
C ARG A 193 -4.78 14.17 -2.40
N ARG A 194 -4.27 15.30 -2.89
CA ARG A 194 -3.16 16.02 -2.24
C ARG A 194 -3.45 16.38 -0.78
N VAL A 195 -4.71 16.65 -0.45
CA VAL A 195 -5.13 16.96 0.92
C VAL A 195 -4.97 15.75 1.85
N ASP A 196 -5.37 14.56 1.39
CA ASP A 196 -5.28 13.33 2.19
C ASP A 196 -3.82 12.92 2.39
N LEU A 197 -3.00 13.03 1.33
CA LEU A 197 -1.57 12.80 1.42
C LEU A 197 -0.87 13.81 2.35
N ALA A 198 -1.27 15.07 2.31
CA ALA A 198 -0.74 16.09 3.21
C ALA A 198 -1.12 15.79 4.67
N HIS A 199 -2.34 15.40 4.95
CA HIS A 199 -2.78 14.96 6.29
C HIS A 199 -1.98 13.75 6.77
N TYR A 200 -1.78 12.75 5.91
CA TYR A 200 -0.98 11.58 6.23
C TYR A 200 0.48 11.94 6.54
N LEU A 201 1.07 12.89 5.80
CA LEU A 201 2.44 13.36 6.01
C LEU A 201 2.57 14.41 7.11
N GLY A 202 1.49 14.72 7.86
CA GLY A 202 1.49 15.70 8.93
C GLY A 202 1.85 17.13 8.44
N THR A 203 1.36 17.52 7.26
CA THR A 203 1.67 18.82 6.64
C THR A 203 0.43 19.44 5.97
N ARG A 204 0.62 20.61 5.36
CA ARG A 204 -0.42 21.29 4.57
C ARG A 204 -0.24 20.98 3.08
N PRO A 205 -1.31 21.00 2.26
CA PRO A 205 -1.24 20.74 0.83
C PRO A 205 -0.25 21.64 0.07
N GLU A 206 -0.15 22.91 0.47
CA GLU A 206 0.77 23.88 -0.13
C GLU A 206 2.22 23.53 0.17
N SER A 207 2.50 23.06 1.39
CA SER A 207 3.85 22.65 1.81
C SER A 207 4.25 21.35 1.15
N LEU A 208 3.30 20.39 1.00
CA LEU A 208 3.50 19.16 0.22
C LEU A 208 3.85 19.48 -1.23
N SER A 209 3.08 20.37 -1.87
CA SER A 209 3.31 20.78 -3.27
C SER A 209 4.67 21.41 -3.44
N ARG A 210 5.08 22.32 -2.55
CA ARG A 210 6.43 22.90 -2.55
C ARG A 210 7.51 21.84 -2.43
N ALA A 211 7.39 20.94 -1.47
CA ALA A 211 8.36 19.86 -1.26
C ALA A 211 8.54 18.97 -2.50
N LEU A 212 7.45 18.62 -3.19
CA LEU A 212 7.50 17.84 -4.42
C LEU A 212 8.21 18.59 -5.57
N HIS A 213 7.96 19.90 -5.71
CA HIS A 213 8.68 20.73 -6.70
C HIS A 213 10.17 20.90 -6.34
N ASP A 214 10.50 20.98 -5.04
CA ASP A 214 11.90 21.01 -4.59
C ASP A 214 12.63 19.73 -4.96
N LEU A 215 12.02 18.56 -4.75
CA LEU A 215 12.57 17.26 -5.14
C LEU A 215 12.70 17.12 -6.67
N GLN A 216 11.77 17.67 -7.43
CA GLN A 216 11.87 17.71 -8.89
C GLN A 216 13.04 18.61 -9.35
N ARG A 217 13.20 19.81 -8.76
CA ARG A 217 14.32 20.70 -9.05
C ARG A 217 15.68 20.11 -8.66
N ALA A 218 15.72 19.32 -7.60
CA ALA A 218 16.91 18.57 -7.19
C ALA A 218 17.22 17.37 -8.08
N GLY A 219 16.38 17.06 -9.10
CA GLY A 219 16.57 15.93 -9.98
C GLY A 219 16.32 14.57 -9.34
N ALA A 220 15.65 14.54 -8.19
CA ALA A 220 15.31 13.29 -7.48
C ALA A 220 14.12 12.57 -8.14
N ILE A 221 13.10 13.33 -8.53
CA ILE A 221 11.86 12.81 -9.14
C ILE A 221 11.47 13.63 -10.37
N HIS A 222 10.64 13.02 -11.20
CA HIS A 222 9.87 13.71 -12.25
C HIS A 222 8.38 13.53 -11.98
N LEU A 223 7.63 14.63 -11.86
CA LEU A 223 6.18 14.61 -11.72
C LEU A 223 5.56 14.43 -13.10
N VAL A 224 4.97 13.26 -13.37
CA VAL A 224 4.29 12.94 -14.62
C VAL A 224 2.90 13.60 -14.65
N ASP A 225 2.21 13.52 -13.53
CA ASP A 225 0.92 14.16 -13.25
C ASP A 225 0.80 14.46 -11.74
N PRO A 226 -0.29 15.07 -11.25
CA PRO A 226 -0.45 15.39 -9.83
C PRO A 226 -0.29 14.19 -8.88
N ASN A 227 -0.55 12.97 -9.33
CA ASN A 227 -0.58 11.77 -8.51
C ASN A 227 0.43 10.70 -8.94
N THR A 228 1.19 10.97 -10.02
CA THR A 228 2.17 10.02 -10.55
C THR A 228 3.55 10.66 -10.63
N PHE A 229 4.56 9.97 -10.14
CA PHE A 229 5.94 10.40 -10.20
C PHE A 229 6.87 9.27 -10.65
N GLU A 230 7.98 9.64 -11.25
CA GLU A 230 9.09 8.75 -11.61
C GLU A 230 10.31 9.11 -10.75
N VAL A 231 10.97 8.12 -10.18
CA VAL A 231 12.28 8.32 -9.54
C VAL A 231 13.34 8.37 -10.64
N ILE A 232 13.95 9.54 -10.86
CA ILE A 232 14.97 9.76 -11.87
C ILE A 232 16.38 9.87 -11.29
N GLY A 233 16.49 10.24 -10.00
CA GLY A 233 17.74 10.35 -9.27
C GLY A 233 17.64 9.71 -7.89
N LEU A 234 17.88 8.39 -7.80
CA LEU A 234 17.77 7.66 -6.54
C LEU A 234 18.69 8.25 -5.45
N ARG A 235 19.93 8.61 -5.81
CA ARG A 235 20.87 9.20 -4.85
C ARG A 235 20.35 10.53 -4.33
N ALA A 236 19.85 11.41 -5.20
CA ALA A 236 19.27 12.69 -4.80
C ALA A 236 18.01 12.50 -3.91
N LEU A 237 17.20 11.46 -4.17
CA LEU A 237 16.05 11.14 -3.34
C LEU A 237 16.47 10.63 -1.95
N VAL A 238 17.51 9.79 -1.88
CA VAL A 238 18.10 9.30 -0.62
C VAL A 238 18.69 10.44 0.19
N ASP A 239 19.49 11.31 -0.45
CA ASP A 239 20.09 12.47 0.21
C ASP A 239 19.02 13.44 0.75
N ALA A 240 17.94 13.65 -0.02
CA ALA A 240 16.81 14.46 0.40
C ALA A 240 15.97 13.83 1.53
N ALA A 241 15.96 12.51 1.65
CA ALA A 241 15.26 11.80 2.71
C ALA A 241 15.99 11.83 4.07
N GLY A 242 17.25 12.27 4.10
CA GLY A 242 18.10 12.32 5.30
C GLY A 242 18.84 11.00 5.57
N SER A 243 20.00 11.13 6.23
CA SER A 243 20.92 10.01 6.46
C SER A 243 20.39 8.91 7.39
N ASP A 244 19.39 9.22 8.21
CA ASP A 244 18.89 8.31 9.26
C ASP A 244 18.11 7.10 8.71
N LEU A 245 17.58 7.22 7.48
CA LEU A 245 16.88 6.13 6.78
C LEU A 245 17.80 5.05 6.21
N LEU A 246 19.08 5.35 6.05
CA LEU A 246 20.06 4.41 5.51
C LEU A 246 20.49 3.35 6.52
N LEU A 247 20.28 3.58 7.82
CA LEU A 247 20.76 2.70 8.90
C LEU A 247 19.84 1.50 9.16
N SER A 248 18.58 1.52 8.69
CA SER A 248 17.62 0.44 8.95
C SER A 248 17.50 -0.60 7.82
N GLY A 249 18.18 -0.42 6.69
CA GLY A 249 18.03 -1.26 5.47
C GLY A 249 19.30 -1.93 4.98
N ALA A 250 20.29 -2.22 5.85
CA ALA A 250 21.53 -2.89 5.46
C ALA A 250 21.36 -4.41 5.24
N GLY A 251 20.53 -4.77 4.26
CA GLY A 251 20.34 -6.15 3.80
C GLY A 251 20.07 -6.17 2.29
N GLY A 252 21.04 -5.74 1.47
CA GLY A 252 20.95 -5.89 0.01
C GLY A 252 21.23 -4.61 -0.78
N GLU A 253 22.49 -4.16 -0.79
CA GLU A 253 22.93 -3.21 -1.82
C GLU A 253 22.74 -3.83 -3.22
N PRO A 254 22.00 -3.17 -4.14
CA PRO A 254 22.16 -3.47 -5.53
C PRO A 254 23.56 -2.94 -5.95
N ARG A 255 24.49 -3.85 -6.21
CA ARG A 255 25.78 -3.51 -6.85
C ARG A 255 25.49 -2.74 -8.13
N VAL A 256 25.72 -1.45 -8.11
CA VAL A 256 25.83 -0.65 -9.32
C VAL A 256 27.12 -1.09 -9.99
N ALA A 257 27.00 -1.81 -11.12
CA ALA A 257 28.14 -2.10 -11.97
C ALA A 257 28.74 -0.77 -12.42
N GLY A 258 29.95 -0.49 -11.94
CA GLY A 258 30.77 0.63 -12.42
C GLY A 258 31.08 0.47 -13.91
N PRO A 259 31.29 1.57 -14.67
CA PRO A 259 31.69 1.50 -16.07
C PRO A 259 33.08 0.86 -16.14
N GLY A 260 33.18 -0.27 -16.87
CA GLY A 260 34.44 -0.92 -17.18
C GLY A 260 35.36 0.05 -17.91
N GLY A 261 36.50 0.32 -17.30
CA GLY A 261 37.65 0.87 -17.98
C GLY A 261 38.30 -0.23 -18.79
N GLY A 262 38.33 -0.04 -20.11
CA GLY A 262 39.18 -0.75 -21.05
C GLY A 262 40.48 0.00 -21.27
#